data_b883801c0f57ab7ffd0f7b8067af9591
#
_entry.id   b883801c0f57ab7ffd0f7b8067af9591
#
_cell.length_a   1.000
_cell.length_b   1.000
_cell.length_c   1.000
_cell.angle_alpha   90.00
_cell.angle_beta   90.00
_cell.angle_gamma   90.00
#
_symmetry.space_group_name_H-M   'P 1'
#
loop_
_entity.id
_entity.type
_entity.pdbx_description
1 polymer ?
#
loop_
_entity_poly.entity_id
_entity_poly.type
_entity_poly.pdbx_seq_one_letter_code
_entity_poly.pdbx_strand_id
1 'polypeptide(L)'
;MAAPDSLDLLLVGLRAAADASRVRLLAICAQGEWTVTELTQVLGQSQPRVSRHLKLLADAGLLERFREGSWVFYRRARTGTGARLARSLCRMLPTDDPELALDRQRLAAVRAARQEQAAQYFAAQADRWDEVRSLYVDDAKVEAALLGVFGEHPPRNLLDIGTGTGRVLQLFAARVGFGLGIDLSREMLSVARANLDRTSLRNCQVRHGDMYHLPLPDGSFDAATMHNVLHFADDPGAALAEAARVLRPGGRLVVVDFARHELEFLRREHAHRRLGFTDAEMRGWFTAAGLIPEPPVRLAGDALTVVVWGARRAGEIDSDEVSSAALERSAVA
;
A
#
# COMPACT_ATOMS: atom_id res chain seq x y z
N MET A 1 -8.77 -16.82 13.85
CA MET A 1 -9.23 -16.48 15.21
C MET A 1 -8.11 -15.73 15.91
N ALA A 2 -8.35 -14.50 16.35
CA ALA A 2 -7.39 -13.79 17.23
C ALA A 2 -7.32 -14.53 18.56
N ALA A 3 -6.10 -14.73 19.09
CA ALA A 3 -5.92 -15.30 20.42
C ALA A 3 -6.71 -14.45 21.44
N PRO A 4 -7.38 -15.07 22.43
CA PRO A 4 -8.13 -14.32 23.42
C PRO A 4 -7.18 -13.41 24.20
N ASP A 5 -7.66 -12.18 24.48
CA ASP A 5 -6.94 -11.24 25.33
C ASP A 5 -6.76 -11.84 26.71
N SER A 6 -5.52 -12.06 27.12
CA SER A 6 -5.19 -12.53 28.44
C SER A 6 -4.55 -11.42 29.27
N LEU A 7 -4.77 -11.48 30.59
CA LEU A 7 -4.10 -10.58 31.54
C LEU A 7 -2.58 -10.66 31.39
N ASP A 8 -2.04 -11.84 31.10
CA ASP A 8 -0.61 -12.06 30.90
C ASP A 8 -0.06 -11.27 29.71
N LEU A 9 -0.76 -11.26 28.56
CA LEU A 9 -0.37 -10.46 27.38
C LEU A 9 -0.38 -8.97 27.68
N LEU A 10 -1.35 -8.50 28.44
CA LEU A 10 -1.40 -7.10 28.88
C LEU A 10 -0.21 -6.77 29.78
N LEU A 11 0.10 -7.63 30.77
CA LEU A 11 1.23 -7.44 31.69
C LEU A 11 2.57 -7.49 30.97
N VAL A 12 2.75 -8.37 29.99
CA VAL A 12 3.95 -8.43 29.13
C VAL A 12 4.13 -7.10 28.40
N GLY A 13 3.07 -6.56 27.78
CA GLY A 13 3.10 -5.29 27.08
C GLY A 13 3.42 -4.10 28.02
N LEU A 14 2.80 -4.03 29.19
CA LEU A 14 3.07 -2.99 30.18
C LEU A 14 4.52 -3.03 30.68
N ARG A 15 5.06 -4.19 31.01
CA ARG A 15 6.48 -4.37 31.38
C ARG A 15 7.41 -3.96 30.24
N ALA A 16 7.07 -4.32 29.01
CA ALA A 16 7.84 -3.93 27.83
C ALA A 16 7.80 -2.41 27.59
N ALA A 17 6.73 -1.70 27.93
CA ALA A 17 6.63 -0.27 27.79
C ALA A 17 7.24 0.52 28.97
N ALA A 18 7.45 -0.09 30.14
CA ALA A 18 7.86 0.59 31.38
C ALA A 18 9.33 1.07 31.35
N ASP A 19 9.66 1.95 30.42
CA ASP A 19 10.97 2.61 30.25
C ASP A 19 10.80 3.84 29.36
N ALA A 20 11.41 4.96 29.70
CA ALA A 20 11.27 6.22 28.98
C ALA A 20 11.66 6.11 27.50
N SER A 21 12.79 5.46 27.17
CA SER A 21 13.24 5.28 25.79
C SER A 21 12.25 4.43 24.99
N ARG A 22 11.66 3.40 25.61
CA ARG A 22 10.68 2.53 24.94
C ARG A 22 9.36 3.24 24.67
N VAL A 23 8.88 4.06 25.59
CA VAL A 23 7.69 4.89 25.39
C VAL A 23 7.92 5.92 24.28
N ARG A 24 9.10 6.56 24.23
CA ARG A 24 9.49 7.48 23.16
C ARG A 24 9.53 6.76 21.81
N LEU A 25 10.09 5.55 21.72
CA LEU A 25 10.08 4.73 20.52
C LEU A 25 8.65 4.39 20.04
N LEU A 26 7.73 4.08 20.96
CA LEU A 26 6.32 3.88 20.62
C LEU A 26 5.69 5.13 20.02
N ALA A 27 5.99 6.32 20.58
CA ALA A 27 5.50 7.60 20.08
C ALA A 27 6.01 7.90 18.65
N ILE A 28 7.30 7.63 18.39
CA ILE A 28 7.92 7.81 17.08
C ILE A 28 7.32 6.81 16.07
N CYS A 29 7.27 5.53 16.41
CA CYS A 29 6.74 4.46 15.56
C CYS A 29 5.22 4.56 15.34
N ALA A 30 4.50 5.33 16.13
CA ALA A 30 3.10 5.67 15.87
C ALA A 30 2.92 6.63 14.69
N GLN A 31 3.98 7.34 14.29
CA GLN A 31 3.95 8.37 13.27
C GLN A 31 4.45 7.90 11.89
N GLY A 32 4.81 6.62 11.75
CA GLY A 32 5.28 6.07 10.48
C GLY A 32 6.17 4.84 10.65
N GLU A 33 6.91 4.53 9.59
CA GLU A 33 7.83 3.40 9.50
C GLU A 33 9.27 3.91 9.50
N TRP A 34 10.08 3.39 10.42
CA TRP A 34 11.41 3.91 10.66
C TRP A 34 12.43 2.79 10.71
N THR A 35 13.59 3.03 10.12
CA THR A 35 14.74 2.14 10.25
C THR A 35 15.40 2.29 11.64
N VAL A 36 16.19 1.29 12.03
CA VAL A 36 16.97 1.37 13.29
C VAL A 36 17.88 2.60 13.30
N THR A 37 18.50 2.92 12.16
CA THR A 37 19.39 4.08 12.02
C THR A 37 18.64 5.38 12.28
N GLU A 38 17.48 5.58 11.68
CA GLU A 38 16.65 6.76 11.88
C GLU A 38 16.17 6.88 13.34
N LEU A 39 15.71 5.77 13.92
CA LEU A 39 15.29 5.72 15.32
C LEU A 39 16.45 6.07 16.28
N THR A 40 17.67 5.66 15.93
CA THR A 40 18.89 5.99 16.67
C THR A 40 19.17 7.50 16.60
N GLN A 41 19.01 8.11 15.43
CA GLN A 41 19.16 9.55 15.23
C GLN A 41 18.13 10.36 16.03
N VAL A 42 16.85 9.93 15.97
CA VAL A 42 15.77 10.63 16.70
C VAL A 42 15.96 10.54 18.20
N LEU A 43 16.24 9.35 18.75
CA LEU A 43 16.44 9.19 20.19
C LEU A 43 17.73 9.83 20.71
N GLY A 44 18.75 9.99 19.86
CA GLY A 44 20.08 10.43 20.27
C GLY A 44 20.79 9.40 21.18
N GLN A 45 20.54 8.10 20.96
CA GLN A 45 21.11 7.00 21.74
C GLN A 45 21.92 6.06 20.86
N SER A 46 22.76 5.20 21.43
CA SER A 46 23.55 4.24 20.67
C SER A 46 22.68 3.16 20.01
N GLN A 47 23.07 2.74 18.81
CA GLN A 47 22.33 1.72 18.05
C GLN A 47 22.13 0.40 18.81
N PRO A 48 23.11 -0.17 19.57
CA PRO A 48 22.88 -1.38 20.35
C PRO A 48 21.78 -1.21 21.41
N ARG A 49 21.70 -0.05 22.04
CA ARG A 49 20.66 0.26 23.04
C ARG A 49 19.29 0.36 22.40
N VAL A 50 19.17 1.13 21.31
CA VAL A 50 17.92 1.28 20.54
C VAL A 50 17.45 -0.09 20.02
N SER A 51 18.35 -0.89 19.43
CA SER A 51 18.01 -2.23 18.92
C SER A 51 17.48 -3.17 20.03
N ARG A 52 18.03 -3.10 21.25
CA ARG A 52 17.54 -3.88 22.39
C ARG A 52 16.13 -3.45 22.79
N HIS A 53 15.87 -2.14 22.87
CA HIS A 53 14.55 -1.62 23.18
C HIS A 53 13.51 -1.97 22.12
N LEU A 54 13.87 -1.86 20.84
CA LEU A 54 13.01 -2.24 19.71
C LEU A 54 12.66 -3.73 19.73
N LYS A 55 13.64 -4.59 20.06
CA LYS A 55 13.39 -6.03 20.22
C LYS A 55 12.37 -6.30 21.31
N LEU A 56 12.53 -5.73 22.50
CA LEU A 56 11.60 -5.92 23.62
C LEU A 56 10.17 -5.47 23.27
N LEU A 57 10.03 -4.33 22.58
CA LEU A 57 8.73 -3.84 22.14
C LEU A 57 8.09 -4.72 21.06
N ALA A 58 8.90 -5.25 20.15
CA ALA A 58 8.43 -6.14 19.09
C ALA A 58 8.03 -7.52 19.66
N ASP A 59 8.85 -8.10 20.54
CA ASP A 59 8.56 -9.38 21.21
C ASP A 59 7.26 -9.30 22.03
N ALA A 60 6.94 -8.13 22.60
CA ALA A 60 5.69 -7.88 23.32
C ALA A 60 4.50 -7.48 22.42
N GLY A 61 4.67 -7.47 21.10
CA GLY A 61 3.62 -7.13 20.15
C GLY A 61 3.18 -5.66 20.16
N LEU A 62 3.98 -4.75 20.74
CA LEU A 62 3.73 -3.31 20.73
C LEU A 62 4.19 -2.65 19.43
N LEU A 63 5.27 -3.18 18.83
CA LEU A 63 5.79 -2.81 17.52
C LEU A 63 5.73 -4.01 16.58
N GLU A 64 5.62 -3.73 15.31
CA GLU A 64 5.86 -4.67 14.22
C GLU A 64 7.24 -4.40 13.63
N ARG A 65 7.96 -5.49 13.34
CA ARG A 65 9.26 -5.48 12.68
C ARG A 65 9.15 -6.18 11.34
N PHE A 66 9.66 -5.57 10.29
CA PHE A 66 9.75 -6.20 8.97
C PHE A 66 11.05 -5.84 8.28
N ARG A 67 11.46 -6.69 7.33
CA ARG A 67 12.68 -6.53 6.55
C ARG A 67 12.38 -6.15 5.12
N GLU A 68 13.20 -5.22 4.59
CA GLU A 68 13.28 -4.91 3.16
C GLU A 68 14.75 -4.99 2.73
N GLY A 69 15.15 -6.16 2.28
CA GLY A 69 16.54 -6.46 1.98
C GLY A 69 17.46 -6.34 3.19
N SER A 70 18.45 -5.42 3.15
CA SER A 70 19.36 -5.14 4.26
C SER A 70 18.74 -4.26 5.34
N TRP A 71 17.63 -3.57 5.06
CA TRP A 71 16.99 -2.66 5.99
C TRP A 71 15.98 -3.37 6.88
N VAL A 72 15.93 -2.93 8.13
CA VAL A 72 14.96 -3.39 9.12
C VAL A 72 14.14 -2.19 9.56
N PHE A 73 12.83 -2.27 9.31
CA PHE A 73 11.86 -1.25 9.68
C PHE A 73 11.07 -1.65 10.92
N TYR A 74 10.67 -0.62 11.67
CA TYR A 74 9.78 -0.74 12.82
C TYR A 74 8.63 0.25 12.70
N ARG A 75 7.44 -0.20 13.12
CA ARG A 75 6.24 0.63 13.22
C ARG A 75 5.40 0.16 14.40
N ARG A 76 4.44 0.97 14.83
CA ARG A 76 3.46 0.54 15.84
C ARG A 76 2.64 -0.64 15.30
N ALA A 77 2.43 -1.66 16.13
CA ALA A 77 1.60 -2.80 15.79
C ALA A 77 0.17 -2.37 15.48
N ARG A 78 -0.48 -3.07 14.54
CA ARG A 78 -1.82 -2.73 14.02
C ARG A 78 -2.92 -3.59 14.62
N THR A 79 -2.63 -4.84 14.92
CA THR A 79 -3.58 -5.85 15.40
C THR A 79 -3.12 -6.47 16.71
N GLY A 80 -4.06 -7.08 17.42
CA GLY A 80 -3.80 -7.77 18.69
C GLY A 80 -3.79 -6.88 19.92
N THR A 81 -3.62 -7.51 21.10
CA THR A 81 -3.63 -6.86 22.42
C THR A 81 -2.53 -5.81 22.55
N GLY A 82 -1.31 -6.13 22.10
CA GLY A 82 -0.18 -5.20 22.13
C GLY A 82 -0.44 -3.93 21.32
N ALA A 83 -1.08 -4.05 20.15
CA ALA A 83 -1.46 -2.89 19.33
C ALA A 83 -2.47 -1.97 20.02
N ARG A 84 -3.45 -2.54 20.74
CA ARG A 84 -4.42 -1.76 21.51
C ARG A 84 -3.74 -1.04 22.67
N LEU A 85 -2.87 -1.74 23.40
CA LEU A 85 -2.08 -1.15 24.48
C LEU A 85 -1.17 -0.04 23.98
N ALA A 86 -0.40 -0.26 22.90
CA ALA A 86 0.47 0.75 22.30
C ALA A 86 -0.29 2.02 21.90
N ARG A 87 -1.50 1.85 21.33
CA ARG A 87 -2.39 2.97 20.96
C ARG A 87 -2.85 3.77 22.18
N SER A 88 -3.23 3.08 23.25
CA SER A 88 -3.66 3.72 24.50
C SER A 88 -2.51 4.45 25.16
N LEU A 89 -1.33 3.86 25.27
CA LEU A 89 -0.14 4.49 25.81
C LEU A 89 0.24 5.77 25.04
N CYS A 90 0.24 5.70 23.69
CA CYS A 90 0.55 6.88 22.88
C CYS A 90 -0.45 8.04 23.08
N ARG A 91 -1.72 7.76 23.38
CA ARG A 91 -2.73 8.79 23.67
C ARG A 91 -2.56 9.46 25.04
N MET A 92 -1.93 8.77 25.99
CA MET A 92 -1.70 9.26 27.34
C MET A 92 -0.43 10.10 27.46
N LEU A 93 0.38 10.17 26.39
CA LEU A 93 1.63 10.91 26.44
C LEU A 93 1.39 12.41 26.60
N PRO A 94 2.15 13.08 27.49
CA PRO A 94 2.05 14.53 27.66
C PRO A 94 2.51 15.25 26.38
N THR A 95 1.77 16.26 25.98
CA THR A 95 2.09 17.05 24.78
C THR A 95 3.30 17.97 24.99
N ASP A 96 3.53 18.40 26.23
CA ASP A 96 4.48 19.45 26.59
C ASP A 96 5.78 18.89 27.19
N ASP A 97 5.99 17.59 27.15
CA ASP A 97 7.22 16.97 27.63
C ASP A 97 8.42 17.39 26.76
N PRO A 98 9.51 17.91 27.36
CA PRO A 98 10.67 18.41 26.62
C PRO A 98 11.40 17.36 25.79
N GLU A 99 11.49 16.11 26.28
CA GLU A 99 12.13 15.02 25.54
C GLU A 99 11.30 14.60 24.31
N LEU A 100 9.98 14.51 24.48
CA LEU A 100 9.08 14.24 23.36
C LEU A 100 9.05 15.40 22.35
N ALA A 101 9.21 16.64 22.80
CA ALA A 101 9.34 17.81 21.92
C ALA A 101 10.63 17.74 21.09
N LEU A 102 11.76 17.40 21.72
CA LEU A 102 13.04 17.21 21.04
C LEU A 102 12.97 16.04 20.04
N ASP A 103 12.31 14.94 20.38
CA ASP A 103 12.09 13.82 19.47
C ASP A 103 11.26 14.25 18.25
N ARG A 104 10.20 15.03 18.42
CA ARG A 104 9.42 15.58 17.30
C ARG A 104 10.27 16.46 16.38
N GLN A 105 11.14 17.30 16.93
CA GLN A 105 12.05 18.13 16.14
C GLN A 105 13.04 17.29 15.33
N ARG A 106 13.67 16.29 15.95
CA ARG A 106 14.60 15.37 15.27
C ARG A 106 13.90 14.52 14.22
N LEU A 107 12.67 14.08 14.49
CA LEU A 107 11.85 13.34 13.54
C LEU A 107 11.52 14.19 12.30
N ALA A 108 11.24 15.48 12.50
CA ALA A 108 11.03 16.40 11.39
C ALA A 108 12.30 16.56 10.52
N ALA A 109 13.49 16.58 11.13
CA ALA A 109 14.75 16.60 10.39
C ALA A 109 14.97 15.30 9.57
N VAL A 110 14.67 14.13 10.13
CA VAL A 110 14.74 12.85 9.40
C VAL A 110 13.77 12.83 8.23
N ARG A 111 12.55 13.35 8.40
CA ARG A 111 11.58 13.49 7.29
C ARG A 111 12.08 14.43 6.19
N ALA A 112 12.66 15.57 6.58
CA ALA A 112 13.24 16.51 5.61
C ALA A 112 14.38 15.87 4.80
N ALA A 113 15.27 15.11 5.45
CA ALA A 113 16.34 14.38 4.77
C ALA A 113 15.79 13.32 3.76
N ARG A 114 14.75 12.57 4.12
CA ARG A 114 14.05 11.66 3.19
C ARG A 114 13.48 12.39 1.99
N GLN A 115 12.86 13.56 2.19
CA GLN A 115 12.29 14.36 1.12
C GLN A 115 13.37 14.89 0.17
N GLU A 116 14.50 15.31 0.71
CA GLU A 116 15.63 15.77 -0.09
C GLU A 116 16.20 14.62 -0.93
N GLN A 117 16.40 13.43 -0.36
CA GLN A 117 16.84 12.25 -1.11
C GLN A 117 15.84 11.88 -2.22
N ALA A 118 14.54 11.96 -1.95
CA ALA A 118 13.51 11.73 -2.94
C ALA A 118 13.58 12.77 -4.09
N ALA A 119 13.76 14.05 -3.75
CA ALA A 119 13.89 15.12 -4.73
C ALA A 119 15.14 14.94 -5.61
N GLN A 120 16.29 14.56 -5.02
CA GLN A 120 17.52 14.25 -5.75
C GLN A 120 17.33 13.05 -6.70
N TYR A 121 16.64 12.01 -6.27
CA TYR A 121 16.33 10.87 -7.14
C TYR A 121 15.48 11.29 -8.35
N PHE A 122 14.45 12.11 -8.14
CA PHE A 122 13.64 12.64 -9.23
C PHE A 122 14.42 13.58 -10.15
N ALA A 123 15.22 14.47 -9.60
CA ALA A 123 16.05 15.36 -10.41
C ALA A 123 17.02 14.58 -11.32
N ALA A 124 17.59 13.48 -10.83
CA ALA A 124 18.47 12.62 -11.61
C ALA A 124 17.73 11.83 -12.73
N GLN A 125 16.40 11.74 -12.68
CA GLN A 125 15.58 11.04 -13.65
C GLN A 125 14.67 11.99 -14.46
N ALA A 126 14.76 13.32 -14.24
CA ALA A 126 13.82 14.31 -14.77
C ALA A 126 13.65 14.22 -16.28
N ASP A 127 14.76 14.19 -17.04
CA ASP A 127 14.72 14.17 -18.52
C ASP A 127 13.93 12.94 -19.03
N ARG A 128 14.13 11.78 -18.40
CA ARG A 128 13.42 10.53 -18.77
C ARG A 128 11.93 10.57 -18.43
N TRP A 129 11.58 11.21 -17.31
CA TRP A 129 10.19 11.35 -16.89
C TRP A 129 9.42 12.36 -17.75
N ASP A 130 10.05 13.48 -18.15
CA ASP A 130 9.41 14.50 -18.99
C ASP A 130 9.12 13.99 -20.40
N GLU A 131 10.04 13.19 -20.98
CA GLU A 131 9.81 12.55 -22.27
C GLU A 131 8.61 11.61 -22.25
N VAL A 132 8.50 10.78 -21.20
CA VAL A 132 7.40 9.82 -21.04
C VAL A 132 6.09 10.53 -20.69
N ARG A 133 6.13 11.57 -19.84
CA ARG A 133 4.94 12.37 -19.49
C ARG A 133 4.28 13.06 -20.69
N SER A 134 5.07 13.52 -21.64
CA SER A 134 4.54 14.16 -22.83
C SER A 134 3.68 13.24 -23.71
N LEU A 135 3.80 11.91 -23.51
CA LEU A 135 3.05 10.89 -24.25
C LEU A 135 1.76 10.48 -23.54
N TYR A 136 1.62 10.82 -22.25
CA TYR A 136 0.52 10.35 -21.41
C TYR A 136 -0.72 11.25 -21.49
N VAL A 137 -1.82 10.66 -21.12
CA VAL A 137 -3.04 11.39 -20.76
C VAL A 137 -2.77 12.20 -19.49
N ASP A 138 -3.37 13.38 -19.37
CA ASP A 138 -3.34 14.20 -18.16
C ASP A 138 -3.64 13.33 -16.91
N ASP A 139 -2.68 13.32 -15.98
CA ASP A 139 -2.77 12.57 -14.72
C ASP A 139 -4.10 12.83 -13.98
N ALA A 140 -4.61 14.07 -14.01
CA ALA A 140 -5.88 14.42 -13.37
C ALA A 140 -7.08 13.67 -13.97
N LYS A 141 -7.08 13.41 -15.28
CA LYS A 141 -8.13 12.62 -15.94
C LYS A 141 -8.04 11.14 -15.54
N VAL A 142 -6.83 10.61 -15.47
CA VAL A 142 -6.59 9.22 -15.05
C VAL A 142 -7.01 9.03 -13.59
N GLU A 143 -6.62 9.96 -12.71
CA GLU A 143 -6.98 9.94 -11.30
C GLU A 143 -8.49 10.05 -11.09
N ALA A 144 -9.17 10.93 -11.83
CA ALA A 144 -10.62 11.06 -11.80
C ALA A 144 -11.32 9.77 -12.25
N ALA A 145 -10.83 9.14 -13.32
CA ALA A 145 -11.37 7.85 -13.79
C ALA A 145 -11.14 6.74 -12.75
N LEU A 146 -9.94 6.66 -12.15
CA LEU A 146 -9.63 5.69 -11.11
C LEU A 146 -10.53 5.88 -9.88
N LEU A 147 -10.74 7.11 -9.43
CA LEU A 147 -11.68 7.43 -8.35
C LEU A 147 -13.11 7.07 -8.72
N GLY A 148 -13.52 7.33 -9.96
CA GLY A 148 -14.85 7.04 -10.49
C GLY A 148 -15.19 5.55 -10.50
N VAL A 149 -14.20 4.67 -10.72
CA VAL A 149 -14.40 3.21 -10.65
C VAL A 149 -14.91 2.77 -9.27
N PHE A 150 -14.44 3.39 -8.19
CA PHE A 150 -14.87 3.06 -6.83
C PHE A 150 -16.13 3.83 -6.40
N GLY A 151 -16.49 4.92 -7.10
CA GLY A 151 -17.70 5.70 -6.86
C GLY A 151 -17.82 6.23 -5.42
N GLU A 152 -19.03 6.19 -4.89
CA GLU A 152 -19.34 6.66 -3.53
C GLU A 152 -18.95 5.65 -2.43
N HIS A 153 -18.59 4.43 -2.80
CA HIS A 153 -18.23 3.36 -1.85
C HIS A 153 -16.74 2.99 -1.97
N PRO A 154 -15.85 3.83 -1.43
CA PRO A 154 -14.42 3.53 -1.45
C PRO A 154 -14.10 2.27 -0.65
N PRO A 155 -13.07 1.51 -1.05
CA PRO A 155 -12.68 0.29 -0.34
C PRO A 155 -12.18 0.64 1.07
N ARG A 156 -12.50 -0.21 2.05
CA ARG A 156 -11.95 -0.06 3.40
C ARG A 156 -10.46 -0.39 3.43
N ASN A 157 -10.05 -1.45 2.74
CA ASN A 157 -8.65 -1.87 2.61
C ASN A 157 -8.26 -1.89 1.13
N LEU A 158 -7.32 -1.04 0.76
CA LEU A 158 -6.79 -0.91 -0.61
C LEU A 158 -5.36 -1.46 -0.67
N LEU A 159 -5.10 -2.30 -1.67
CA LEU A 159 -3.74 -2.71 -2.06
C LEU A 159 -3.36 -2.00 -3.37
N ASP A 160 -2.18 -1.40 -3.42
CA ASP A 160 -1.62 -0.81 -4.64
C ASP A 160 -0.36 -1.58 -5.03
N ILE A 161 -0.45 -2.35 -6.11
CA ILE A 161 0.61 -3.25 -6.59
C ILE A 161 1.43 -2.51 -7.64
N GLY A 162 2.76 -2.42 -7.43
CA GLY A 162 3.62 -1.54 -8.21
C GLY A 162 3.37 -0.08 -7.84
N THR A 163 3.31 0.21 -6.53
CA THR A 163 2.90 1.52 -6.00
C THR A 163 3.84 2.67 -6.40
N GLY A 164 5.04 2.37 -6.87
CA GLY A 164 6.03 3.36 -7.26
C GLY A 164 6.24 4.40 -6.17
N THR A 165 5.94 5.65 -6.47
CA THR A 165 6.08 6.79 -5.57
C THR A 165 4.91 6.97 -4.59
N GLY A 166 3.96 6.03 -4.56
CA GLY A 166 2.82 6.04 -3.65
C GLY A 166 1.69 6.98 -4.07
N ARG A 167 1.61 7.39 -5.35
CA ARG A 167 0.62 8.37 -5.82
C ARG A 167 -0.82 7.89 -5.63
N VAL A 168 -1.11 6.65 -5.98
CA VAL A 168 -2.44 6.06 -5.79
C VAL A 168 -2.82 6.02 -4.31
N LEU A 169 -1.89 5.66 -3.43
CA LEU A 169 -2.14 5.69 -1.99
C LEU A 169 -2.48 7.10 -1.48
N GLN A 170 -1.75 8.14 -1.96
CA GLN A 170 -2.07 9.53 -1.61
C GLN A 170 -3.47 9.93 -2.07
N LEU A 171 -3.84 9.55 -3.30
CA LEU A 171 -5.15 9.83 -3.88
C LEU A 171 -6.30 9.24 -3.05
N PHE A 172 -6.10 8.03 -2.52
CA PHE A 172 -7.12 7.32 -1.74
C PHE A 172 -7.00 7.51 -0.22
N ALA A 173 -5.94 8.09 0.29
CA ALA A 173 -5.65 8.13 1.74
C ALA A 173 -6.81 8.70 2.58
N ALA A 174 -7.52 9.73 2.10
CA ALA A 174 -8.66 10.31 2.80
C ALA A 174 -9.95 9.45 2.70
N ARG A 175 -9.97 8.46 1.80
CA ARG A 175 -11.16 7.68 1.46
C ARG A 175 -11.12 6.25 1.98
N VAL A 176 -9.92 5.71 2.30
CA VAL A 176 -9.74 4.34 2.76
C VAL A 176 -9.46 4.26 4.26
N GLY A 177 -9.88 3.18 4.88
CA GLY A 177 -9.49 2.89 6.27
C GLY A 177 -8.02 2.47 6.38
N PHE A 178 -7.52 1.76 5.35
CA PHE A 178 -6.14 1.32 5.24
C PHE A 178 -5.69 1.16 3.78
N GLY A 179 -4.51 1.68 3.45
CA GLY A 179 -3.83 1.50 2.17
C GLY A 179 -2.47 0.81 2.34
N LEU A 180 -2.17 -0.15 1.49
CA LEU A 180 -0.86 -0.78 1.41
C LEU A 180 -0.35 -0.72 -0.02
N GLY A 181 0.84 -0.12 -0.22
CA GLY A 181 1.56 -0.18 -1.48
C GLY A 181 2.64 -1.24 -1.46
N ILE A 182 2.79 -1.96 -2.57
CA ILE A 182 3.88 -2.93 -2.76
C ILE A 182 4.64 -2.55 -4.02
N ASP A 183 5.98 -2.53 -3.94
CA ASP A 183 6.86 -2.30 -5.06
C ASP A 183 8.15 -3.12 -4.92
N LEU A 184 8.74 -3.47 -6.05
CA LEU A 184 10.03 -4.17 -6.11
C LEU A 184 11.21 -3.22 -5.94
N SER A 185 11.08 -1.94 -6.33
CA SER A 185 12.13 -0.91 -6.20
C SER A 185 12.13 -0.27 -4.82
N ARG A 186 13.25 -0.41 -4.13
CA ARG A 186 13.47 0.23 -2.82
C ARG A 186 13.60 1.73 -2.92
N GLU A 187 14.15 2.21 -4.02
CA GLU A 187 14.28 3.62 -4.35
C GLU A 187 12.89 4.26 -4.45
N MET A 188 11.98 3.64 -5.21
CA MET A 188 10.59 4.07 -5.32
C MET A 188 9.89 4.05 -3.96
N LEU A 189 10.08 3.01 -3.15
CA LEU A 189 9.51 2.93 -1.81
C LEU A 189 10.06 4.00 -0.86
N SER A 190 11.32 4.39 -1.01
CA SER A 190 11.89 5.52 -0.24
C SER A 190 11.17 6.83 -0.58
N VAL A 191 10.95 7.07 -1.87
CA VAL A 191 10.17 8.22 -2.36
C VAL A 191 8.72 8.16 -1.87
N ALA A 192 8.08 6.99 -1.97
CA ALA A 192 6.71 6.80 -1.51
C ALA A 192 6.56 7.13 -0.01
N ARG A 193 7.51 6.71 0.84
CA ARG A 193 7.52 7.06 2.26
C ARG A 193 7.62 8.57 2.47
N ALA A 194 8.54 9.23 1.76
CA ALA A 194 8.68 10.68 1.84
C ALA A 194 7.38 11.40 1.43
N ASN A 195 6.72 10.92 0.38
CA ASN A 195 5.46 11.47 -0.09
C ASN A 195 4.31 11.25 0.90
N LEU A 196 4.19 10.05 1.47
CA LEU A 196 3.18 9.73 2.49
C LEU A 196 3.42 10.51 3.80
N ASP A 197 4.67 10.80 4.16
CA ASP A 197 5.01 11.60 5.33
C ASP A 197 4.50 13.05 5.24
N ARG A 198 4.28 13.58 4.03
CA ARG A 198 3.67 14.90 3.80
C ARG A 198 2.19 14.94 4.14
N THR A 199 1.51 13.81 4.11
CA THR A 199 0.09 13.73 4.43
C THR A 199 -0.09 13.74 5.95
N SER A 200 -1.18 14.33 6.44
CA SER A 200 -1.59 14.21 7.85
C SER A 200 -2.13 12.81 8.18
N LEU A 201 -2.46 12.03 7.15
CA LEU A 201 -3.04 10.70 7.26
C LEU A 201 -1.95 9.64 7.46
N ARG A 202 -2.18 8.72 8.41
CA ARG A 202 -1.21 7.66 8.80
C ARG A 202 -1.75 6.26 8.54
N ASN A 203 -2.74 6.14 7.69
CA ASN A 203 -3.42 4.89 7.33
C ASN A 203 -2.84 4.21 6.09
N CYS A 204 -1.90 4.85 5.39
CA CYS A 204 -1.20 4.26 4.24
C CYS A 204 0.22 3.85 4.60
N GLN A 205 0.68 2.75 4.00
CA GLN A 205 2.00 2.16 4.22
C GLN A 205 2.53 1.57 2.92
N VAL A 206 3.85 1.37 2.84
CA VAL A 206 4.47 0.71 1.70
C VAL A 206 5.39 -0.43 2.13
N ARG A 207 5.55 -1.46 1.28
CA ARG A 207 6.37 -2.65 1.50
C ARG A 207 7.10 -3.04 0.23
N HIS A 208 8.32 -3.53 0.40
CA HIS A 208 9.02 -4.23 -0.66
C HIS A 208 8.36 -5.60 -0.90
N GLY A 209 8.08 -5.91 -2.16
CA GLY A 209 7.49 -7.19 -2.55
C GLY A 209 7.39 -7.32 -4.06
N ASP A 210 7.25 -8.57 -4.49
CA ASP A 210 7.09 -8.95 -5.89
C ASP A 210 5.60 -9.13 -6.19
N MET A 211 5.13 -8.58 -7.34
CA MET A 211 3.76 -8.70 -7.81
C MET A 211 3.32 -10.14 -8.08
N TYR A 212 4.28 -11.04 -8.30
CA TYR A 212 4.02 -12.47 -8.54
C TYR A 212 3.89 -13.30 -7.24
N HIS A 213 4.39 -12.77 -6.12
CA HIS A 213 4.40 -13.46 -4.81
C HIS A 213 4.18 -12.43 -3.72
N LEU A 214 2.94 -11.98 -3.57
CA LEU A 214 2.57 -11.01 -2.55
C LEU A 214 2.63 -11.63 -1.15
N PRO A 215 3.40 -11.07 -0.20
CA PRO A 215 3.51 -11.59 1.17
C PRO A 215 2.26 -11.26 2.00
N LEU A 216 1.09 -11.57 1.46
CA LEU A 216 -0.22 -11.20 1.98
C LEU A 216 -1.15 -12.42 2.02
N PRO A 217 -2.02 -12.53 3.04
CA PRO A 217 -3.01 -13.59 3.12
C PRO A 217 -4.06 -13.50 1.99
N ASP A 218 -4.64 -14.63 1.64
CA ASP A 218 -5.78 -14.69 0.74
C ASP A 218 -6.95 -13.89 1.30
N GLY A 219 -7.70 -13.23 0.43
CA GLY A 219 -8.92 -12.53 0.80
C GLY A 219 -8.73 -11.44 1.86
N SER A 220 -7.63 -10.71 1.83
CA SER A 220 -7.31 -9.68 2.85
C SER A 220 -7.66 -8.25 2.46
N PHE A 221 -7.94 -7.99 1.17
CA PHE A 221 -8.23 -6.66 0.64
C PHE A 221 -9.60 -6.56 -0.03
N ASP A 222 -10.23 -5.41 0.09
CA ASP A 222 -11.50 -5.10 -0.57
C ASP A 222 -11.28 -4.66 -2.02
N ALA A 223 -10.13 -4.05 -2.29
CA ALA A 223 -9.71 -3.65 -3.63
C ALA A 223 -8.20 -3.75 -3.81
N ALA A 224 -7.80 -3.97 -5.06
CA ALA A 224 -6.41 -3.85 -5.51
C ALA A 224 -6.32 -2.96 -6.75
N THR A 225 -5.22 -2.20 -6.86
CA THR A 225 -4.88 -1.39 -8.02
C THR A 225 -3.54 -1.83 -8.58
N MET A 226 -3.40 -1.76 -9.90
CA MET A 226 -2.14 -1.86 -10.64
C MET A 226 -2.10 -0.68 -11.61
N HIS A 227 -1.31 0.35 -11.30
CA HIS A 227 -1.27 1.59 -12.08
C HIS A 227 0.09 1.75 -12.76
N ASN A 228 0.10 1.68 -14.08
CA ASN A 228 1.31 1.80 -14.92
C ASN A 228 2.43 0.85 -14.50
N VAL A 229 2.09 -0.40 -14.21
CA VAL A 229 3.06 -1.41 -13.75
C VAL A 229 2.98 -2.73 -14.54
N LEU A 230 1.81 -3.06 -15.08
CA LEU A 230 1.61 -4.36 -15.72
C LEU A 230 2.42 -4.52 -17.01
N HIS A 231 2.72 -3.40 -17.72
CA HIS A 231 3.56 -3.40 -18.90
C HIS A 231 5.04 -3.79 -18.62
N PHE A 232 5.48 -3.79 -17.34
CA PHE A 232 6.78 -4.34 -16.93
C PHE A 232 6.73 -5.84 -16.64
N ALA A 233 5.55 -6.43 -16.56
CA ALA A 233 5.37 -7.83 -16.21
C ALA A 233 5.82 -8.78 -17.34
N ASP A 234 6.62 -9.80 -16.99
CA ASP A 234 6.93 -10.91 -17.88
C ASP A 234 5.67 -11.76 -18.15
N ASP A 235 4.92 -12.05 -17.10
CA ASP A 235 3.66 -12.79 -17.11
C ASP A 235 2.52 -11.98 -16.45
N PRO A 236 1.80 -11.15 -17.22
CA PRO A 236 0.67 -10.40 -16.70
C PRO A 236 -0.43 -11.28 -16.09
N GLY A 237 -0.66 -12.46 -16.65
CA GLY A 237 -1.67 -13.40 -16.14
C GLY A 237 -1.35 -13.86 -14.72
N ALA A 238 -0.09 -14.23 -14.45
CA ALA A 238 0.36 -14.62 -13.12
C ALA A 238 0.25 -13.46 -12.11
N ALA A 239 0.61 -12.24 -12.51
CA ALA A 239 0.48 -11.06 -11.65
C ALA A 239 -1.00 -10.76 -11.30
N LEU A 240 -1.90 -10.89 -12.28
CA LEU A 240 -3.34 -10.69 -12.07
C LEU A 240 -3.96 -11.80 -11.21
N ALA A 241 -3.51 -13.05 -11.36
CA ALA A 241 -3.94 -14.16 -10.51
C ALA A 241 -3.54 -13.96 -9.05
N GLU A 242 -2.33 -13.46 -8.82
CA GLU A 242 -1.85 -13.16 -7.46
C GLU A 242 -2.59 -11.97 -6.85
N ALA A 243 -2.89 -10.93 -7.64
CA ALA A 243 -3.76 -9.84 -7.23
C ALA A 243 -5.18 -10.33 -6.88
N ALA A 244 -5.74 -11.25 -7.67
CA ALA A 244 -7.05 -11.85 -7.41
C ALA A 244 -7.06 -12.69 -6.12
N ARG A 245 -5.98 -13.42 -5.81
CA ARG A 245 -5.86 -14.23 -4.60
C ARG A 245 -6.06 -13.41 -3.33
N VAL A 246 -5.46 -12.24 -3.27
CA VAL A 246 -5.51 -11.36 -2.08
C VAL A 246 -6.81 -10.57 -1.94
N LEU A 247 -7.65 -10.51 -2.98
CA LEU A 247 -8.96 -9.88 -2.90
C LEU A 247 -9.95 -10.76 -2.13
N ARG A 248 -10.84 -10.14 -1.39
CA ARG A 248 -12.01 -10.79 -0.78
C ARG A 248 -13.03 -11.18 -1.84
N PRO A 249 -13.92 -12.14 -1.57
CA PRO A 249 -15.14 -12.31 -2.35
C PRO A 249 -15.86 -10.96 -2.53
N GLY A 250 -16.27 -10.63 -3.74
CA GLY A 250 -16.84 -9.33 -4.11
C GLY A 250 -15.82 -8.18 -4.25
N GLY A 251 -14.55 -8.42 -3.92
CA GLY A 251 -13.47 -7.43 -4.06
C GLY A 251 -13.17 -7.07 -5.52
N ARG A 252 -12.62 -5.89 -5.76
CA ARG A 252 -12.37 -5.33 -7.10
C ARG A 252 -10.88 -5.17 -7.40
N LEU A 253 -10.46 -5.62 -8.57
CA LEU A 253 -9.16 -5.30 -9.17
C LEU A 253 -9.34 -4.22 -10.23
N VAL A 254 -8.49 -3.19 -10.19
CA VAL A 254 -8.43 -2.13 -11.21
C VAL A 254 -7.02 -2.06 -11.77
N VAL A 255 -6.90 -2.20 -13.08
CA VAL A 255 -5.65 -2.07 -13.81
C VAL A 255 -5.73 -0.81 -14.67
N VAL A 256 -4.78 0.10 -14.51
CA VAL A 256 -4.60 1.28 -15.35
C VAL A 256 -3.31 1.10 -16.11
N ASP A 257 -3.40 1.00 -17.43
CA ASP A 257 -2.22 0.80 -18.30
C ASP A 257 -2.56 1.23 -19.74
N PHE A 258 -1.65 1.04 -20.69
CA PHE A 258 -1.82 1.48 -22.07
C PHE A 258 -2.64 0.49 -22.89
N ALA A 259 -3.49 1.05 -23.77
CA ALA A 259 -3.97 0.30 -24.92
C ALA A 259 -2.78 -0.12 -25.79
N ARG A 260 -2.92 -1.24 -26.54
CA ARG A 260 -1.85 -1.71 -27.42
C ARG A 260 -1.41 -0.61 -28.38
N HIS A 261 -0.10 -0.43 -28.51
CA HIS A 261 0.56 0.58 -29.34
C HIS A 261 1.87 0.03 -29.95
N GLU A 262 2.52 0.84 -30.82
CA GLU A 262 3.73 0.42 -31.55
C GLU A 262 4.96 1.29 -31.22
N LEU A 263 4.98 1.99 -30.10
CA LEU A 263 6.09 2.88 -29.70
C LEU A 263 7.27 2.07 -29.16
N GLU A 264 8.07 1.48 -30.05
CA GLU A 264 9.20 0.58 -29.72
C GLU A 264 10.31 1.23 -28.88
N PHE A 265 10.43 2.56 -28.88
CA PHE A 265 11.41 3.23 -28.04
C PHE A 265 11.13 3.03 -26.53
N LEU A 266 9.85 2.85 -26.12
CA LEU A 266 9.50 2.54 -24.74
C LEU A 266 10.09 1.21 -24.24
N ARG A 267 10.26 0.23 -25.15
CA ARG A 267 10.97 -1.01 -24.85
C ARG A 267 12.45 -0.80 -24.64
N ARG A 268 13.06 0.02 -25.52
CA ARG A 268 14.53 0.20 -25.55
C ARG A 268 15.02 1.13 -24.45
N GLU A 269 14.26 2.17 -24.14
CA GLU A 269 14.68 3.28 -23.29
C GLU A 269 13.99 3.31 -21.93
N HIS A 270 12.77 2.75 -21.84
CA HIS A 270 11.94 2.78 -20.63
C HIS A 270 11.63 1.39 -20.05
N ALA A 271 12.33 0.37 -20.50
CA ALA A 271 12.22 -1.01 -19.98
C ALA A 271 10.82 -1.62 -20.06
N HIS A 272 9.93 -1.12 -20.93
CA HIS A 272 8.65 -1.76 -21.16
C HIS A 272 8.86 -3.14 -21.79
N ARG A 273 8.32 -4.18 -21.18
CA ARG A 273 8.32 -5.52 -21.76
C ARG A 273 7.18 -5.70 -22.76
N ARG A 274 6.08 -5.00 -22.52
CA ARG A 274 4.87 -5.01 -23.36
C ARG A 274 4.48 -3.62 -23.79
N LEU A 275 4.05 -3.49 -25.03
CA LEU A 275 3.59 -2.24 -25.62
C LEU A 275 2.07 -2.15 -25.50
N GLY A 276 1.59 -2.08 -24.26
CA GLY A 276 0.18 -2.03 -23.92
C GLY A 276 -0.56 -3.36 -24.13
N PHE A 277 -1.86 -3.33 -23.89
CA PHE A 277 -2.73 -4.51 -23.85
C PHE A 277 -4.00 -4.31 -24.66
N THR A 278 -4.52 -5.39 -25.21
CA THR A 278 -5.87 -5.42 -25.80
C THR A 278 -6.92 -5.79 -24.74
N ASP A 279 -8.16 -5.37 -24.95
CA ASP A 279 -9.27 -5.76 -24.07
C ASP A 279 -9.50 -7.26 -24.04
N ALA A 280 -9.19 -7.96 -25.14
CA ALA A 280 -9.30 -9.42 -25.22
C ALA A 280 -8.28 -10.12 -24.33
N GLU A 281 -7.02 -9.68 -24.33
CA GLU A 281 -5.97 -10.20 -23.45
C GLU A 281 -6.35 -9.98 -21.97
N MET A 282 -6.71 -8.73 -21.61
CA MET A 282 -7.09 -8.40 -20.23
C MET A 282 -8.30 -9.22 -19.76
N ARG A 283 -9.32 -9.35 -20.59
CA ARG A 283 -10.49 -10.17 -20.29
C ARG A 283 -10.12 -11.64 -20.08
N GLY A 284 -9.25 -12.18 -20.94
CA GLY A 284 -8.78 -13.55 -20.82
C GLY A 284 -8.06 -13.82 -19.51
N TRP A 285 -7.14 -12.93 -19.12
CA TRP A 285 -6.39 -13.07 -17.85
C TRP A 285 -7.27 -12.86 -16.61
N PHE A 286 -8.18 -11.88 -16.62
CA PHE A 286 -9.14 -11.73 -15.53
C PHE A 286 -10.01 -12.98 -15.34
N THR A 287 -10.55 -13.52 -16.43
CA THR A 287 -11.36 -14.73 -16.38
C THR A 287 -10.55 -15.94 -15.88
N ALA A 288 -9.32 -16.10 -16.35
CA ALA A 288 -8.41 -17.16 -15.88
C ALA A 288 -8.05 -17.01 -14.39
N ALA A 289 -7.99 -15.78 -13.87
CA ALA A 289 -7.78 -15.47 -12.45
C ALA A 289 -9.07 -15.60 -11.59
N GLY A 290 -10.20 -16.04 -12.17
CA GLY A 290 -11.48 -16.15 -11.45
C GLY A 290 -12.17 -14.81 -11.17
N LEU A 291 -11.81 -13.77 -11.94
CA LEU A 291 -12.41 -12.45 -11.86
C LEU A 291 -13.47 -12.27 -12.98
N ILE A 292 -14.51 -11.50 -12.69
CA ILE A 292 -15.56 -11.10 -13.62
C ILE A 292 -15.17 -9.73 -14.20
N PRO A 293 -14.82 -9.65 -15.51
CA PRO A 293 -14.42 -8.38 -16.12
C PRO A 293 -15.58 -7.39 -16.22
N GLU A 294 -15.27 -6.11 -16.03
CA GLU A 294 -16.17 -4.98 -16.22
C GLU A 294 -15.84 -4.24 -17.53
N PRO A 295 -16.76 -3.42 -18.08
CA PRO A 295 -16.48 -2.58 -19.24
C PRO A 295 -15.30 -1.64 -18.98
N PRO A 296 -14.29 -1.56 -19.88
CA PRO A 296 -13.15 -0.68 -19.69
C PRO A 296 -13.50 0.79 -19.96
N VAL A 297 -12.81 1.70 -19.26
CA VAL A 297 -12.85 3.14 -19.53
C VAL A 297 -11.60 3.54 -20.30
N ARG A 298 -11.78 4.23 -21.44
CA ARG A 298 -10.69 4.67 -22.31
C ARG A 298 -10.47 6.16 -22.21
N LEU A 299 -9.24 6.56 -22.01
CA LEU A 299 -8.80 7.93 -21.92
C LEU A 299 -7.82 8.18 -23.07
N ALA A 300 -8.29 8.85 -24.12
CA ALA A 300 -7.46 9.18 -25.27
C ALA A 300 -6.47 10.30 -24.90
N GLY A 301 -5.19 10.07 -25.17
CA GLY A 301 -4.12 11.04 -25.17
C GLY A 301 -3.62 11.30 -26.60
N ASP A 302 -2.59 12.14 -26.74
CA ASP A 302 -2.04 12.52 -28.04
C ASP A 302 -1.32 11.34 -28.73
N ALA A 303 -0.48 10.62 -28.00
CA ALA A 303 0.31 9.49 -28.51
C ALA A 303 -0.13 8.15 -27.97
N LEU A 304 -0.62 8.09 -26.74
CA LEU A 304 -1.03 6.88 -26.05
C LEU A 304 -2.47 7.01 -25.55
N THR A 305 -3.19 5.89 -25.58
CA THR A 305 -4.49 5.77 -24.92
C THR A 305 -4.28 5.00 -23.61
N VAL A 306 -4.65 5.62 -22.49
CA VAL A 306 -4.71 4.94 -21.18
C VAL A 306 -6.05 4.25 -21.05
N VAL A 307 -6.06 3.03 -20.54
CA VAL A 307 -7.28 2.27 -20.32
C VAL A 307 -7.35 1.86 -18.85
N VAL A 308 -8.52 2.02 -18.27
CA VAL A 308 -8.85 1.55 -16.94
C VAL A 308 -9.70 0.30 -17.09
N TRP A 309 -9.12 -0.86 -16.79
CA TRP A 309 -9.83 -2.13 -16.77
C TRP A 309 -10.21 -2.49 -15.34
N GLY A 310 -11.47 -2.77 -15.12
CA GLY A 310 -12.00 -3.26 -13.86
C GLY A 310 -12.38 -4.73 -13.94
N ALA A 311 -12.24 -5.45 -12.82
CA ALA A 311 -12.80 -6.79 -12.66
C ALA A 311 -13.14 -7.04 -11.19
N ARG A 312 -14.16 -7.88 -10.92
CA ARG A 312 -14.60 -8.25 -9.58
C ARG A 312 -14.31 -9.71 -9.29
N ARG A 313 -13.83 -10.01 -8.10
CA ARG A 313 -13.82 -11.38 -7.60
C ARG A 313 -15.26 -11.81 -7.32
N ALA A 314 -15.68 -13.01 -7.81
CA ALA A 314 -17.00 -13.53 -7.52
C ALA A 314 -17.24 -13.51 -6.01
N GLY A 315 -18.41 -12.98 -5.59
CA GLY A 315 -18.87 -13.06 -4.19
C GLY A 315 -19.25 -14.51 -3.87
N GLU A 316 -19.30 -14.86 -2.59
CA GLU A 316 -20.14 -16.01 -2.19
C GLU A 316 -21.55 -15.71 -2.69
N ILE A 317 -22.10 -16.64 -3.47
CA ILE A 317 -23.52 -16.55 -3.86
C ILE A 317 -24.28 -16.64 -2.55
N ASP A 318 -24.91 -15.54 -2.13
CA ASP A 318 -25.85 -15.57 -1.01
C ASP A 318 -26.95 -16.56 -1.43
N SER A 319 -26.95 -17.74 -0.80
CA SER A 319 -27.92 -18.82 -1.10
C SER A 319 -29.36 -18.38 -0.92
N ASP A 320 -29.59 -17.23 -0.29
CA ASP A 320 -30.89 -16.63 -0.07
C ASP A 320 -31.46 -15.91 -1.33
N GLU A 321 -30.61 -15.36 -2.22
CA GLU A 321 -31.10 -14.74 -3.47
C GLU A 321 -31.53 -15.78 -4.52
N VAL A 322 -30.84 -16.95 -4.56
CA VAL A 322 -31.21 -18.04 -5.48
C VAL A 322 -32.55 -18.70 -5.05
N SER A 323 -32.80 -18.74 -3.75
CA SER A 323 -34.06 -19.29 -3.20
C SER A 323 -35.24 -18.38 -3.48
N SER A 324 -35.06 -17.03 -3.43
CA SER A 324 -36.11 -16.05 -3.73
C SER A 324 -36.53 -16.07 -5.22
N ALA A 325 -35.52 -16.12 -6.13
CA ALA A 325 -35.78 -16.16 -7.58
C ALA A 325 -36.37 -17.49 -8.06
N ALA A 326 -36.12 -18.58 -7.35
CA ALA A 326 -36.73 -19.89 -7.62
C ALA A 326 -38.16 -19.97 -7.13
N LEU A 327 -38.49 -19.33 -6.00
CA LEU A 327 -39.85 -19.23 -5.45
C LEU A 327 -40.76 -18.32 -6.28
N GLU A 328 -40.24 -17.23 -6.85
CA GLU A 328 -41.01 -16.36 -7.74
C GLU A 328 -41.36 -17.02 -9.09
N ARG A 329 -40.47 -17.90 -9.63
CA ARG A 329 -40.79 -18.67 -10.84
C ARG A 329 -41.75 -19.81 -10.62
N SER A 330 -41.90 -20.31 -9.40
CA SER A 330 -42.83 -21.38 -9.06
C SER A 330 -44.23 -20.89 -8.70
N ALA A 331 -44.38 -19.57 -8.48
CA ALA A 331 -45.68 -18.96 -8.15
C ALA A 331 -46.45 -18.43 -9.37
N VAL A 332 -45.88 -18.56 -10.59
CA VAL A 332 -46.49 -18.10 -11.88
C VAL A 332 -46.74 -19.27 -12.86
N ALA A 333 -46.65 -20.53 -12.40
CA ALA A 333 -46.97 -21.70 -13.19
C ALA A 333 -48.30 -22.36 -12.74
#